data_3a9b829e7b96913a3029d4fcc3a70947
#
_entry.id   3a9b829e7b96913a3029d4fcc3a70947
#
_cell.length_a   1.000
_cell.length_b   1.000
_cell.length_c   1.000
_cell.angle_alpha   90.00
_cell.angle_beta   90.00
_cell.angle_gamma   90.00
#
_symmetry.space_group_name_H-M   'P 1'
#
loop_
_entity.id
_entity.type
_entity.pdbx_description
1 polymer ?
#
loop_
_entity_poly.entity_id
_entity_poly.type
_entity_poly.pdbx_seq_one_letter_code
_entity_poly.pdbx_strand_id
1 'polypeptide(L)'
;MQYRKKSNIGRKKQDMKHKIKLENIMCVFIILCPILDIASFVFRNTFSTKISPSTIIRPIIPAIAILFLFIKKDRKFKKNMIIVGIIYAVYAAIHIYLFSKIKTGMSFGSETYELQYIINYTFMIINLIVFTTVFKNENVEKLNKSILISTGIYIGSIYIAILTKTSSHTYIEGMGYKGWFESGNSISSILLLTMFIYLPYVKDKRYRKLIISIIILVGAFLSMLIGTRAGLFGFILVIALYMGIEVLFNIIRNKKIDKKFLIIGITGLAIVILVVIGFGSTTIQRRKHLKDIESDIIDESSQENAHITGSTLRIKEQIENNEIVEGYMSESQKQSIMDLYNIANKLQVKNNDQRMQQLIYNLALVKNQKNILLILFGNGYVANFSELVLEMELISMLLNFGIVGFALYMGPFIAILFAGLYYGIKYRKVIDSQYAFLWFGLAMAFALSLLSGYTFFNLSSMIIIVSISTNLMKKMKEYKS
;
A
#
# COMPACT_ATOMS: atom_id res chain seq x y z
N MET A 1 2.04 -64.37 -15.33
CA MET A 1 1.45 -63.04 -15.62
C MET A 1 1.35 -62.10 -14.40
N GLN A 2 1.68 -62.51 -13.18
CA GLN A 2 1.62 -61.70 -11.95
C GLN A 2 2.86 -60.86 -11.65
N TYR A 3 4.01 -61.14 -12.21
CA TYR A 3 5.26 -60.41 -11.93
C TYR A 3 5.39 -59.04 -12.66
N ARG A 4 4.64 -58.80 -13.75
CA ARG A 4 4.68 -57.53 -14.48
C ARG A 4 3.84 -56.41 -13.87
N LYS A 5 2.87 -56.70 -12.99
CA LYS A 5 2.03 -55.67 -12.33
C LYS A 5 2.72 -54.98 -11.13
N LYS A 6 3.65 -55.68 -10.44
CA LYS A 6 4.36 -55.09 -9.28
C LYS A 6 5.44 -54.06 -9.68
N SER A 7 6.06 -54.18 -10.86
CA SER A 7 7.10 -53.23 -11.31
C SER A 7 6.53 -51.89 -11.74
N ASN A 8 5.28 -51.83 -12.22
CA ASN A 8 4.64 -50.56 -12.61
C ASN A 8 4.09 -49.73 -11.43
N ILE A 9 3.79 -50.39 -10.29
CA ILE A 9 3.36 -49.67 -9.07
C ILE A 9 4.55 -49.07 -8.36
N GLY A 10 5.72 -49.71 -8.41
CA GLY A 10 6.98 -49.17 -7.87
C GLY A 10 7.49 -47.97 -8.65
N ARG A 11 7.41 -47.96 -9.98
CA ARG A 11 7.81 -46.81 -10.81
C ARG A 11 6.88 -45.60 -10.66
N LYS A 12 5.55 -45.78 -10.50
CA LYS A 12 4.63 -44.69 -10.21
C LYS A 12 4.82 -44.05 -8.82
N LYS A 13 5.36 -44.79 -7.85
CA LYS A 13 5.71 -44.25 -6.52
C LYS A 13 7.05 -43.49 -6.48
N GLN A 14 7.99 -43.78 -7.37
CA GLN A 14 9.29 -43.14 -7.42
C GLN A 14 9.26 -41.82 -8.20
N ASP A 15 8.30 -41.61 -9.11
CA ASP A 15 8.11 -40.30 -9.81
C ASP A 15 7.33 -39.25 -9.01
N MET A 16 6.91 -39.57 -7.78
CA MET A 16 6.43 -38.59 -6.80
C MET A 16 7.60 -37.90 -6.05
N LYS A 17 8.78 -37.75 -6.66
CA LYS A 17 9.76 -36.77 -6.21
C LYS A 17 9.16 -35.39 -6.33
N HIS A 18 8.92 -34.78 -5.19
CA HIS A 18 8.40 -33.47 -4.90
C HIS A 18 8.66 -32.44 -6.02
N LYS A 19 7.81 -32.39 -7.03
CA LYS A 19 7.77 -31.21 -7.92
C LYS A 19 7.29 -30.05 -7.04
N ILE A 20 8.23 -29.21 -6.62
CA ILE A 20 7.91 -27.99 -5.89
C ILE A 20 6.91 -27.22 -6.75
N LYS A 21 5.68 -27.08 -6.25
CA LYS A 21 4.62 -26.38 -6.96
C LYS A 21 4.83 -24.87 -6.79
N LEU A 22 4.69 -24.11 -7.88
CA LEU A 22 4.90 -22.65 -7.87
C LEU A 22 4.04 -21.92 -6.82
N GLU A 23 2.82 -22.42 -6.57
CA GLU A 23 1.96 -21.91 -5.50
C GLU A 23 2.59 -21.99 -4.12
N ASN A 24 3.33 -23.05 -3.81
CA ASN A 24 4.00 -23.21 -2.52
C ASN A 24 5.17 -22.22 -2.39
N ILE A 25 5.93 -21.98 -3.48
CA ILE A 25 6.99 -20.96 -3.51
C ILE A 25 6.39 -19.59 -3.22
N MET A 26 5.28 -19.22 -3.87
CA MET A 26 4.61 -17.94 -3.66
C MET A 26 4.02 -17.83 -2.24
N CYS A 27 3.52 -18.93 -1.67
CA CYS A 27 3.07 -18.96 -0.27
C CYS A 27 4.23 -18.67 0.70
N VAL A 28 5.36 -19.34 0.50
CA VAL A 28 6.57 -19.10 1.32
C VAL A 28 7.06 -17.66 1.15
N PHE A 29 7.07 -17.15 -0.07
CA PHE A 29 7.43 -15.75 -0.34
C PHE A 29 6.57 -14.75 0.45
N ILE A 30 5.24 -14.95 0.49
CA ILE A 30 4.31 -14.09 1.26
C ILE A 30 4.64 -14.17 2.76
N ILE A 31 4.92 -15.36 3.30
CA ILE A 31 5.26 -15.55 4.71
C ILE A 31 6.60 -14.90 5.06
N LEU A 32 7.55 -14.87 4.12
CA LEU A 32 8.85 -14.24 4.30
C LEU A 32 8.82 -12.70 4.23
N CYS A 33 7.78 -12.10 3.65
CA CYS A 33 7.71 -10.63 3.50
C CYS A 33 7.94 -9.85 4.81
N PRO A 34 7.28 -10.15 5.94
CA PRO A 34 7.56 -9.46 7.21
C PRO A 34 9.00 -9.67 7.70
N ILE A 35 9.58 -10.85 7.48
CA ILE A 35 10.98 -11.14 7.85
C ILE A 35 11.93 -10.30 7.02
N LEU A 36 11.66 -10.13 5.72
CA LEU A 36 12.43 -9.26 4.83
C LEU A 36 12.32 -7.78 5.22
N ASP A 37 11.14 -7.33 5.72
CA ASP A 37 10.99 -5.96 6.24
C ASP A 37 11.82 -5.75 7.49
N ILE A 38 11.77 -6.69 8.43
CA ILE A 38 12.57 -6.65 9.68
C ILE A 38 14.07 -6.68 9.34
N ALA A 39 14.49 -7.59 8.47
CA ALA A 39 15.87 -7.67 8.04
C ALA A 39 16.35 -6.37 7.38
N SER A 40 15.49 -5.72 6.58
CA SER A 40 15.80 -4.44 5.94
C SER A 40 15.91 -3.31 6.94
N PHE A 41 15.04 -3.26 7.95
CA PHE A 41 15.10 -2.29 9.03
C PHE A 41 16.42 -2.44 9.82
N VAL A 42 16.76 -3.65 10.24
CA VAL A 42 18.02 -3.93 10.95
C VAL A 42 19.22 -3.55 10.09
N PHE A 43 19.22 -3.96 8.81
CA PHE A 43 20.33 -3.71 7.91
C PHE A 43 20.58 -2.20 7.67
N ARG A 44 19.53 -1.41 7.49
CA ARG A 44 19.66 0.05 7.33
C ARG A 44 20.16 0.73 8.59
N ASN A 45 19.66 0.32 9.77
CA ASN A 45 20.09 0.91 11.03
C ASN A 45 21.54 0.54 11.39
N THR A 46 22.00 -0.65 10.99
CA THR A 46 23.36 -1.11 11.31
C THR A 46 24.40 -0.60 10.30
N PHE A 47 24.08 -0.62 9.00
CA PHE A 47 25.05 -0.31 7.96
C PHE A 47 24.83 1.02 7.26
N SER A 48 23.79 1.76 7.62
CA SER A 48 23.41 3.07 7.02
C SER A 48 23.32 3.04 5.49
N THR A 49 23.00 1.88 4.91
CA THR A 49 22.94 1.69 3.46
C THR A 49 21.55 1.92 2.92
N LYS A 50 21.46 2.47 1.69
CA LYS A 50 20.19 2.67 0.99
C LYS A 50 19.63 1.38 0.39
N ILE A 51 20.48 0.38 0.10
CA ILE A 51 20.08 -0.90 -0.47
C ILE A 51 19.82 -1.89 0.66
N SER A 52 18.64 -2.46 0.71
CA SER A 52 18.23 -3.42 1.74
C SER A 52 17.99 -4.82 1.14
N PRO A 53 18.07 -5.89 1.93
CA PRO A 53 17.77 -7.25 1.47
C PRO A 53 16.40 -7.36 0.78
N SER A 54 15.37 -6.66 1.27
CA SER A 54 14.04 -6.71 0.68
C SER A 54 13.98 -6.07 -0.71
N THR A 55 14.76 -5.03 -0.96
CA THR A 55 14.83 -4.35 -2.26
C THR A 55 15.33 -5.28 -3.36
N ILE A 56 16.20 -6.24 -3.01
CA ILE A 56 16.78 -7.21 -3.95
C ILE A 56 15.91 -8.47 -4.06
N ILE A 57 15.58 -9.10 -2.93
CA ILE A 57 14.94 -10.42 -2.92
C ILE A 57 13.49 -10.34 -3.43
N ARG A 58 12.74 -9.29 -3.10
CA ARG A 58 11.33 -9.17 -3.48
C ARG A 58 11.09 -9.11 -4.98
N PRO A 59 11.81 -8.35 -5.78
CA PRO A 59 11.64 -8.36 -7.24
C PRO A 59 12.06 -9.69 -7.89
N ILE A 60 13.07 -10.36 -7.36
CA ILE A 60 13.63 -11.58 -7.95
C ILE A 60 12.63 -12.74 -7.91
N ILE A 61 11.95 -12.96 -6.80
CA ILE A 61 11.06 -14.13 -6.66
C ILE A 61 9.88 -14.08 -7.66
N PRO A 62 9.11 -12.99 -7.81
CA PRO A 62 8.09 -12.89 -8.84
C PRO A 62 8.64 -12.87 -10.27
N ALA A 63 9.85 -12.32 -10.49
CA ALA A 63 10.49 -12.37 -11.78
C ALA A 63 10.79 -13.83 -12.19
N ILE A 64 11.31 -14.65 -11.29
CA ILE A 64 11.50 -16.09 -11.52
C ILE A 64 10.13 -16.78 -11.74
N ALA A 65 9.11 -16.42 -10.96
CA ALA A 65 7.78 -16.99 -11.09
C ALA A 65 7.15 -16.69 -12.46
N ILE A 66 7.26 -15.45 -12.96
CA ILE A 66 6.73 -15.09 -14.30
C ILE A 66 7.52 -15.77 -15.42
N LEU A 67 8.83 -15.90 -15.30
CA LEU A 67 9.66 -16.65 -16.26
C LEU A 67 9.24 -18.14 -16.30
N PHE A 68 9.03 -18.76 -15.15
CA PHE A 68 8.55 -20.14 -15.08
C PHE A 68 7.16 -20.29 -15.73
N LEU A 69 6.25 -19.34 -15.49
CA LEU A 69 4.95 -19.33 -16.16
C LEU A 69 5.10 -19.13 -17.66
N PHE A 70 5.98 -18.23 -18.09
CA PHE A 70 6.25 -18.00 -19.51
C PHE A 70 6.74 -19.27 -20.22
N ILE A 71 7.61 -20.06 -19.59
CA ILE A 71 8.09 -21.34 -20.16
C ILE A 71 6.96 -22.37 -20.23
N LYS A 72 6.13 -22.49 -19.17
CA LYS A 72 5.15 -23.60 -19.04
C LYS A 72 3.79 -23.33 -19.67
N LYS A 73 3.40 -22.07 -19.87
CA LYS A 73 2.08 -21.71 -20.39
C LYS A 73 2.00 -21.81 -21.92
N ASP A 74 0.78 -21.77 -22.41
CA ASP A 74 0.42 -21.85 -23.83
C ASP A 74 0.94 -20.64 -24.64
N ARG A 75 0.90 -20.77 -25.96
CA ARG A 75 1.37 -19.73 -26.89
C ARG A 75 0.62 -18.40 -26.73
N LYS A 76 -0.67 -18.46 -26.38
CA LYS A 76 -1.48 -17.26 -26.17
C LYS A 76 -1.00 -16.46 -24.97
N PHE A 77 -0.72 -17.14 -23.85
CA PHE A 77 -0.16 -16.50 -22.66
C PHE A 77 1.20 -15.85 -22.97
N LYS A 78 2.10 -16.59 -23.65
CA LYS A 78 3.42 -16.08 -24.06
C LYS A 78 3.31 -14.82 -24.90
N LYS A 79 2.45 -14.85 -25.94
CA LYS A 79 2.20 -13.67 -26.80
C LYS A 79 1.72 -12.47 -25.98
N ASN A 80 0.77 -12.66 -25.08
CA ASN A 80 0.26 -11.57 -24.23
C ASN A 80 1.34 -11.02 -23.30
N MET A 81 2.18 -11.88 -22.72
CA MET A 81 3.28 -11.44 -21.85
C MET A 81 4.35 -10.65 -22.60
N ILE A 82 4.67 -11.04 -23.84
CA ILE A 82 5.59 -10.28 -24.70
C ILE A 82 5.02 -8.88 -24.98
N ILE A 83 3.74 -8.80 -25.37
CA ILE A 83 3.07 -7.51 -25.64
C ILE A 83 3.09 -6.61 -24.40
N VAL A 84 2.69 -7.15 -23.26
CA VAL A 84 2.73 -6.43 -21.97
C VAL A 84 4.15 -5.97 -21.68
N GLY A 85 5.14 -6.86 -21.75
CA GLY A 85 6.54 -6.53 -21.51
C GLY A 85 7.08 -5.41 -22.42
N ILE A 86 6.73 -5.45 -23.72
CA ILE A 86 7.11 -4.39 -24.67
C ILE A 86 6.47 -3.05 -24.28
N ILE A 87 5.17 -3.03 -23.92
CA ILE A 87 4.47 -1.79 -23.55
C ILE A 87 5.15 -1.15 -22.31
N TYR A 88 5.44 -1.94 -21.28
CA TYR A 88 6.12 -1.43 -20.07
C TYR A 88 7.56 -0.99 -20.35
N ALA A 89 8.30 -1.72 -21.21
CA ALA A 89 9.66 -1.37 -21.59
C ALA A 89 9.72 -0.07 -22.41
N VAL A 90 8.80 0.10 -23.37
CA VAL A 90 8.69 1.33 -24.17
C VAL A 90 8.32 2.51 -23.27
N TYR A 91 7.33 2.34 -22.38
CA TYR A 91 6.99 3.38 -21.42
C TYR A 91 8.20 3.77 -20.56
N ALA A 92 8.89 2.78 -19.96
CA ALA A 92 10.06 3.01 -19.12
C ALA A 92 11.18 3.76 -19.87
N ALA A 93 11.44 3.38 -21.13
CA ALA A 93 12.45 4.03 -21.97
C ALA A 93 12.09 5.50 -22.24
N ILE A 94 10.84 5.79 -22.61
CA ILE A 94 10.37 7.16 -22.84
C ILE A 94 10.42 7.98 -21.55
N HIS A 95 9.93 7.44 -20.44
CA HIS A 95 9.93 8.13 -19.15
C HIS A 95 11.34 8.48 -18.69
N ILE A 96 12.29 7.52 -18.69
CA ILE A 96 13.69 7.76 -18.30
C ILE A 96 14.37 8.74 -19.25
N TYR A 97 14.10 8.64 -20.58
CA TYR A 97 14.65 9.57 -21.56
C TYR A 97 14.19 11.01 -21.29
N LEU A 98 12.90 11.21 -21.08
CA LEU A 98 12.36 12.53 -20.73
C LEU A 98 12.92 13.06 -19.42
N PHE A 99 12.95 12.21 -18.39
CA PHE A 99 13.53 12.56 -17.10
C PHE A 99 14.99 12.96 -17.21
N SER A 100 15.82 12.24 -17.97
CA SER A 100 17.23 12.55 -18.17
C SER A 100 17.47 13.88 -18.90
N LYS A 101 16.51 14.30 -19.76
CA LYS A 101 16.58 15.57 -20.50
C LYS A 101 16.17 16.77 -19.65
N ILE A 102 15.22 16.59 -18.74
CA ILE A 102 14.70 17.69 -17.91
C ILE A 102 15.72 18.11 -16.86
N LYS A 103 16.63 17.22 -16.47
CA LYS A 103 17.69 17.42 -15.46
C LYS A 103 17.30 18.48 -14.43
N THR A 104 16.39 18.11 -13.56
CA THR A 104 16.18 18.90 -12.35
C THR A 104 17.46 18.74 -11.54
N GLY A 105 18.17 19.84 -11.35
CA GLY A 105 19.54 19.87 -10.81
C GLY A 105 19.71 19.43 -9.36
N MET A 106 18.81 18.60 -8.82
CA MET A 106 18.91 18.15 -7.45
C MET A 106 19.79 16.93 -7.32
N SER A 107 20.58 16.87 -6.25
CA SER A 107 21.48 15.78 -5.87
C SER A 107 20.81 14.40 -5.71
N PHE A 108 19.48 14.33 -5.73
CA PHE A 108 18.68 13.12 -5.71
C PHE A 108 18.33 12.60 -7.10
N GLY A 109 18.55 13.36 -8.16
CA GLY A 109 18.10 13.13 -9.52
C GLY A 109 19.01 12.22 -10.32
N SER A 110 19.21 10.96 -9.94
CA SER A 110 19.83 10.00 -10.85
C SER A 110 18.75 9.14 -11.51
N GLU A 111 18.98 8.84 -12.79
CA GLU A 111 18.15 7.93 -13.59
C GLU A 111 18.03 6.57 -12.92
N THR A 112 19.05 6.14 -12.15
CA THR A 112 19.06 4.90 -11.39
C THR A 112 17.96 4.87 -10.32
N TYR A 113 17.75 5.97 -9.60
CA TYR A 113 16.67 6.04 -8.61
C TYR A 113 15.30 6.06 -9.27
N GLU A 114 15.15 6.80 -10.37
CA GLU A 114 13.88 6.81 -11.11
C GLU A 114 13.56 5.42 -11.67
N LEU A 115 14.55 4.70 -12.20
CA LEU A 115 14.40 3.32 -12.63
C LEU A 115 13.96 2.40 -11.47
N GLN A 116 14.44 2.64 -10.25
CA GLN A 116 14.02 1.88 -9.07
C GLN A 116 12.53 2.06 -8.79
N TYR A 117 11.97 3.28 -8.94
CA TYR A 117 10.51 3.51 -8.83
C TYR A 117 9.74 2.73 -9.89
N ILE A 118 10.18 2.77 -11.15
CA ILE A 118 9.59 1.99 -12.25
C ILE A 118 9.58 0.49 -11.92
N ILE A 119 10.70 -0.06 -11.44
CA ILE A 119 10.82 -1.47 -11.06
C ILE A 119 9.84 -1.80 -9.95
N ASN A 120 9.72 -0.98 -8.91
CA ASN A 120 8.81 -1.21 -7.79
C ASN A 120 7.34 -1.27 -8.24
N TYR A 121 6.91 -0.37 -9.13
CA TYR A 121 5.54 -0.41 -9.64
C TYR A 121 5.31 -1.54 -10.65
N THR A 122 6.32 -1.88 -11.47
CA THR A 122 6.26 -3.04 -12.37
C THR A 122 6.14 -4.35 -11.57
N PHE A 123 6.82 -4.44 -10.43
CA PHE A 123 6.68 -5.56 -9.50
C PHE A 123 5.21 -5.81 -9.08
N MET A 124 4.43 -4.76 -8.88
CA MET A 124 3.01 -4.85 -8.57
C MET A 124 2.22 -5.57 -9.67
N ILE A 125 2.47 -5.22 -10.92
CA ILE A 125 1.82 -5.84 -12.08
C ILE A 125 2.26 -7.29 -12.27
N ILE A 126 3.55 -7.57 -12.12
CA ILE A 126 4.09 -8.94 -12.18
C ILE A 126 3.40 -9.82 -11.12
N ASN A 127 3.30 -9.32 -9.87
CA ASN A 127 2.60 -10.07 -8.81
C ASN A 127 1.12 -10.27 -9.13
N LEU A 128 0.42 -9.28 -9.68
CA LEU A 128 -0.99 -9.43 -10.08
C LEU A 128 -1.14 -10.55 -11.11
N ILE A 129 -0.28 -10.60 -12.13
CA ILE A 129 -0.29 -11.65 -13.16
C ILE A 129 0.04 -13.01 -12.56
N VAL A 130 1.09 -13.08 -11.74
CA VAL A 130 1.52 -14.34 -11.10
C VAL A 130 0.42 -14.87 -10.18
N PHE A 131 -0.11 -14.04 -9.27
CA PHE A 131 -1.11 -14.48 -8.29
C PHE A 131 -2.40 -14.92 -8.97
N THR A 132 -2.92 -14.13 -9.90
CA THR A 132 -4.14 -14.48 -10.66
C THR A 132 -3.98 -15.73 -11.54
N THR A 133 -2.75 -16.07 -11.91
CA THR A 133 -2.44 -17.26 -12.72
C THR A 133 -2.18 -18.49 -11.85
N VAL A 134 -1.51 -18.34 -10.71
CA VAL A 134 -1.08 -19.41 -9.82
C VAL A 134 -2.20 -19.82 -8.85
N PHE A 135 -2.84 -18.84 -8.20
CA PHE A 135 -3.88 -19.09 -7.20
C PHE A 135 -5.26 -19.18 -7.84
N LYS A 136 -5.48 -20.26 -8.61
CA LYS A 136 -6.78 -20.58 -9.18
C LYS A 136 -7.54 -21.56 -8.26
N ASN A 137 -8.86 -21.38 -8.18
CA ASN A 137 -9.81 -22.29 -7.53
C ASN A 137 -9.36 -22.76 -6.12
N GLU A 138 -8.94 -24.01 -5.96
CA GLU A 138 -8.62 -24.63 -4.67
C GLU A 138 -7.41 -24.00 -3.94
N ASN A 139 -6.52 -23.35 -4.69
CA ASN A 139 -5.27 -22.81 -4.12
C ASN A 139 -5.42 -21.44 -3.44
N VAL A 140 -6.58 -20.77 -3.57
CA VAL A 140 -6.82 -19.48 -2.91
C VAL A 140 -6.84 -19.61 -1.39
N GLU A 141 -7.25 -20.77 -0.85
CA GLU A 141 -7.18 -21.00 0.60
C GLU A 141 -5.74 -21.00 1.11
N LYS A 142 -4.79 -21.52 0.32
CA LYS A 142 -3.36 -21.46 0.66
C LYS A 142 -2.85 -20.03 0.65
N LEU A 143 -3.26 -19.23 -0.34
CA LEU A 143 -2.95 -17.79 -0.39
C LEU A 143 -3.42 -17.09 0.89
N ASN A 144 -4.69 -17.27 1.25
CA ASN A 144 -5.27 -16.64 2.44
C ASN A 144 -4.57 -17.10 3.72
N LYS A 145 -4.26 -18.39 3.87
CA LYS A 145 -3.47 -18.89 5.00
C LYS A 145 -2.08 -18.27 5.08
N SER A 146 -1.39 -18.12 3.95
CA SER A 146 -0.05 -17.50 3.93
C SER A 146 -0.08 -16.04 4.35
N ILE A 147 -1.11 -15.29 3.94
CA ILE A 147 -1.32 -13.90 4.39
C ILE A 147 -1.60 -13.85 5.89
N LEU A 148 -2.41 -14.78 6.43
CA LEU A 148 -2.68 -14.85 7.86
C LEU A 148 -1.41 -15.10 8.67
N ILE A 149 -0.57 -16.03 8.25
CA ILE A 149 0.71 -16.31 8.89
C ILE A 149 1.62 -15.08 8.81
N SER A 150 1.74 -14.48 7.62
CA SER A 150 2.48 -13.23 7.42
C SER A 150 2.02 -12.11 8.36
N THR A 151 0.71 -11.90 8.47
CA THR A 151 0.13 -10.89 9.39
C THR A 151 0.42 -11.23 10.85
N GLY A 152 0.36 -12.50 11.23
CA GLY A 152 0.74 -12.96 12.56
C GLY A 152 2.19 -12.62 12.90
N ILE A 153 3.11 -12.75 11.94
CA ILE A 153 4.52 -12.37 12.09
C ILE A 153 4.64 -10.84 12.26
N TYR A 154 3.92 -10.04 11.46
CA TYR A 154 3.88 -8.56 11.63
C TYR A 154 3.43 -8.19 13.05
N ILE A 155 2.30 -8.71 13.49
CA ILE A 155 1.75 -8.44 14.82
C ILE A 155 2.72 -8.88 15.92
N GLY A 156 3.21 -10.13 15.86
CA GLY A 156 4.12 -10.69 16.84
C GLY A 156 5.42 -9.90 16.95
N SER A 157 6.00 -9.48 15.82
CA SER A 157 7.24 -8.69 15.80
C SER A 157 7.06 -7.29 16.40
N ILE A 158 5.91 -6.64 16.21
CA ILE A 158 5.62 -5.35 16.86
C ILE A 158 5.56 -5.51 18.37
N TYR A 159 4.84 -6.53 18.87
CA TYR A 159 4.77 -6.78 20.32
C TYR A 159 6.11 -7.16 20.92
N ILE A 160 6.89 -8.02 20.26
CA ILE A 160 8.23 -8.39 20.72
C ILE A 160 9.12 -7.14 20.78
N ALA A 161 9.10 -6.30 19.74
CA ALA A 161 9.89 -5.08 19.72
C ALA A 161 9.53 -4.11 20.86
N ILE A 162 8.24 -3.99 21.20
CA ILE A 162 7.77 -3.17 22.33
C ILE A 162 8.21 -3.77 23.66
N LEU A 163 8.02 -5.08 23.87
CA LEU A 163 8.39 -5.78 25.10
C LEU A 163 9.90 -5.74 25.37
N THR A 164 10.70 -5.85 24.32
CA THR A 164 12.17 -5.77 24.39
C THR A 164 12.70 -4.34 24.41
N LYS A 165 11.82 -3.32 24.36
CA LYS A 165 12.18 -1.90 24.29
C LYS A 165 13.08 -1.54 23.08
N THR A 166 12.99 -2.31 21.99
CA THR A 166 13.74 -2.09 20.75
C THR A 166 12.87 -1.54 19.60
N SER A 167 11.61 -1.21 19.89
CA SER A 167 10.69 -0.64 18.91
C SER A 167 11.09 0.77 18.52
N SER A 168 11.06 1.04 17.22
CA SER A 168 11.13 2.42 16.71
C SER A 168 9.81 3.15 16.96
N HIS A 169 9.90 4.47 17.13
CA HIS A 169 8.73 5.33 17.23
C HIS A 169 8.12 5.62 15.86
N THR A 170 6.80 5.78 15.83
CA THR A 170 6.07 6.13 14.60
C THR A 170 6.39 7.57 14.17
N TYR A 171 6.57 8.45 15.13
CA TYR A 171 6.82 9.88 14.93
C TYR A 171 8.14 10.30 15.59
N ILE A 172 8.74 11.38 15.06
CA ILE A 172 10.02 11.91 15.51
C ILE A 172 9.95 12.36 16.98
N GLU A 173 8.78 12.84 17.40
CA GLU A 173 8.51 13.30 18.78
C GLU A 173 8.50 12.17 19.82
N GLY A 174 8.92 10.96 19.47
CA GLY A 174 8.92 9.81 20.35
C GLY A 174 7.55 9.18 20.58
N MET A 175 6.55 9.55 19.79
CA MET A 175 5.18 9.07 19.90
C MET A 175 4.91 7.88 18.98
N GLY A 176 4.07 6.94 19.47
CA GLY A 176 3.68 5.72 18.77
C GLY A 176 4.81 4.70 18.63
N TYR A 177 4.43 3.45 18.33
CA TYR A 177 5.35 2.35 18.19
C TYR A 177 5.09 1.61 16.89
N LYS A 178 6.08 1.51 16.02
CA LYS A 178 5.97 0.82 14.73
C LYS A 178 6.76 -0.50 14.67
N GLY A 179 7.32 -0.95 15.81
CA GLY A 179 8.14 -2.14 15.85
C GLY A 179 9.47 -1.96 15.10
N TRP A 180 9.90 -3.02 14.42
CA TRP A 180 11.09 -3.02 13.57
C TRP A 180 10.72 -2.75 12.10
N PHE A 181 9.89 -1.71 11.88
CA PHE A 181 9.43 -1.33 10.55
C PHE A 181 9.71 0.15 10.26
N GLU A 182 9.82 0.49 8.98
CA GLU A 182 10.23 1.84 8.58
C GLU A 182 9.10 2.87 8.72
N SER A 183 7.86 2.49 8.41
CA SER A 183 6.73 3.40 8.35
C SER A 183 5.52 2.89 9.12
N GLY A 184 4.98 3.71 10.02
CA GLY A 184 3.74 3.44 10.73
C GLY A 184 2.52 3.40 9.79
N ASN A 185 2.49 4.24 8.75
CA ASN A 185 1.43 4.25 7.75
C ASN A 185 1.40 2.94 6.94
N SER A 186 2.57 2.44 6.53
CA SER A 186 2.67 1.16 5.81
C SER A 186 2.17 -0.02 6.65
N ILE A 187 2.59 -0.11 7.91
CA ILE A 187 2.14 -1.17 8.84
C ILE A 187 0.63 -1.06 9.06
N SER A 188 0.11 0.14 9.30
CA SER A 188 -1.34 0.34 9.44
C SER A 188 -2.10 -0.12 8.19
N SER A 189 -1.63 0.21 6.99
CA SER A 189 -2.24 -0.24 5.73
C SER A 189 -2.20 -1.76 5.59
N ILE A 190 -1.07 -2.41 5.92
CA ILE A 190 -0.93 -3.88 5.91
C ILE A 190 -1.96 -4.52 6.83
N LEU A 191 -2.03 -4.09 8.09
CA LEU A 191 -2.94 -4.66 9.08
C LEU A 191 -4.41 -4.46 8.68
N LEU A 192 -4.77 -3.25 8.23
CA LEU A 192 -6.13 -2.95 7.80
C LEU A 192 -6.57 -3.76 6.58
N LEU A 193 -5.75 -3.78 5.54
CA LEU A 193 -6.08 -4.47 4.29
C LEU A 193 -6.17 -5.99 4.49
N THR A 194 -5.34 -6.56 5.37
CA THR A 194 -5.40 -7.98 5.70
C THR A 194 -6.74 -8.37 6.31
N MET A 195 -7.40 -7.47 7.05
CA MET A 195 -8.72 -7.75 7.65
C MET A 195 -9.77 -8.09 6.59
N PHE A 196 -9.69 -7.51 5.39
CA PHE A 196 -10.61 -7.82 4.28
C PHE A 196 -10.47 -9.25 3.73
N ILE A 197 -9.34 -9.88 3.96
CA ILE A 197 -9.14 -11.31 3.67
C ILE A 197 -9.51 -12.15 4.90
N TYR A 198 -9.14 -11.68 6.08
CA TYR A 198 -9.19 -12.43 7.33
C TYR A 198 -10.61 -12.62 7.87
N LEU A 199 -11.38 -11.55 7.98
CA LEU A 199 -12.72 -11.61 8.58
C LEU A 199 -13.66 -12.54 7.79
N PRO A 200 -13.71 -12.49 6.44
CA PRO A 200 -14.49 -13.48 5.68
C PRO A 200 -13.97 -14.91 5.82
N TYR A 201 -12.64 -15.09 5.88
CA TYR A 201 -12.04 -16.41 6.02
C TYR A 201 -12.43 -17.13 7.33
N VAL A 202 -12.60 -16.35 8.40
CA VAL A 202 -12.99 -16.87 9.72
C VAL A 202 -14.50 -17.15 9.81
N LYS A 203 -15.30 -16.64 8.88
CA LYS A 203 -16.77 -16.70 8.92
C LYS A 203 -17.33 -18.11 9.18
N ASP A 204 -16.79 -19.11 8.53
CA ASP A 204 -17.26 -20.49 8.58
C ASP A 204 -16.52 -21.37 9.62
N LYS A 205 -15.65 -20.77 10.43
CA LYS A 205 -14.89 -21.53 11.44
C LYS A 205 -15.70 -21.72 12.74
N ARG A 206 -15.51 -22.87 13.39
CA ARG A 206 -16.21 -23.26 14.63
C ARG A 206 -16.14 -22.20 15.73
N TYR A 207 -14.99 -21.55 15.89
CA TYR A 207 -14.75 -20.53 16.93
C TYR A 207 -14.82 -19.10 16.41
N ARG A 208 -15.62 -18.84 15.36
CA ARG A 208 -15.75 -17.54 14.70
C ARG A 208 -15.86 -16.36 15.66
N LYS A 209 -16.78 -16.45 16.64
CA LYS A 209 -17.06 -15.35 17.59
C LYS A 209 -15.84 -15.02 18.46
N LEU A 210 -15.18 -16.06 19.00
CA LEU A 210 -13.96 -15.89 19.80
C LEU A 210 -12.83 -15.27 18.98
N ILE A 211 -12.60 -15.78 17.77
CA ILE A 211 -11.54 -15.28 16.89
C ILE A 211 -11.79 -13.81 16.53
N ILE A 212 -13.03 -13.43 16.19
CA ILE A 212 -13.39 -12.04 15.89
C ILE A 212 -13.20 -11.14 17.11
N SER A 213 -13.59 -11.60 18.31
CA SER A 213 -13.34 -10.85 19.54
C SER A 213 -11.87 -10.61 19.80
N ILE A 214 -11.01 -11.63 19.60
CA ILE A 214 -9.55 -11.49 19.70
C ILE A 214 -9.00 -10.49 18.68
N ILE A 215 -9.48 -10.55 17.43
CA ILE A 215 -9.06 -9.63 16.37
C ILE A 215 -9.41 -8.18 16.75
N ILE A 216 -10.62 -7.95 17.27
CA ILE A 216 -11.08 -6.63 17.70
C ILE A 216 -10.18 -6.11 18.82
N LEU A 217 -9.90 -6.90 19.84
CA LEU A 217 -9.07 -6.48 20.97
C LEU A 217 -7.62 -6.22 20.57
N VAL A 218 -7.00 -7.18 19.87
CA VAL A 218 -5.59 -7.08 19.46
C VAL A 218 -5.40 -5.96 18.43
N GLY A 219 -6.32 -5.87 17.45
CA GLY A 219 -6.25 -4.84 16.42
C GLY A 219 -6.51 -3.44 16.96
N ALA A 220 -7.44 -3.27 17.92
CA ALA A 220 -7.67 -2.00 18.60
C ALA A 220 -6.42 -1.53 19.36
N PHE A 221 -5.85 -2.43 20.16
CA PHE A 221 -4.65 -2.13 20.94
C PHE A 221 -3.47 -1.76 20.03
N LEU A 222 -3.24 -2.51 18.94
CA LEU A 222 -2.20 -2.20 17.97
C LEU A 222 -2.42 -0.86 17.28
N SER A 223 -3.63 -0.56 16.84
CA SER A 223 -3.91 0.71 16.15
C SER A 223 -3.69 1.92 17.07
N MET A 224 -3.94 1.76 18.37
CA MET A 224 -3.60 2.78 19.39
C MET A 224 -2.10 2.93 19.57
N LEU A 225 -1.38 1.81 19.69
CA LEU A 225 0.08 1.80 19.88
C LEU A 225 0.82 2.39 18.68
N ILE A 226 0.42 2.03 17.45
CA ILE A 226 1.04 2.58 16.24
C ILE A 226 0.73 4.08 16.12
N GLY A 227 -0.47 4.51 16.49
CA GLY A 227 -0.85 5.91 16.62
C GLY A 227 -1.09 6.64 15.29
N THR A 228 -1.26 5.94 14.16
CA THR A 228 -1.61 6.58 12.89
C THR A 228 -3.12 6.83 12.79
N ARG A 229 -3.52 7.99 12.21
CA ARG A 229 -4.94 8.29 11.97
C ARG A 229 -5.59 7.23 11.08
N ALA A 230 -4.92 6.83 9.99
CA ALA A 230 -5.41 5.81 9.09
C ALA A 230 -5.58 4.45 9.80
N GLY A 231 -4.64 4.07 10.67
CA GLY A 231 -4.72 2.84 11.46
C GLY A 231 -5.93 2.83 12.38
N LEU A 232 -6.10 3.88 13.16
CA LEU A 232 -7.16 3.96 14.17
C LEU A 232 -8.55 4.05 13.56
N PHE A 233 -8.79 5.08 12.72
CA PHE A 233 -10.10 5.28 12.09
C PHE A 233 -10.42 4.20 11.06
N GLY A 234 -9.41 3.74 10.31
CA GLY A 234 -9.56 2.64 9.36
C GLY A 234 -9.96 1.34 10.05
N PHE A 235 -9.37 1.03 11.21
CA PHE A 235 -9.74 -0.16 11.98
C PHE A 235 -11.22 -0.15 12.41
N ILE A 236 -11.69 0.97 12.99
CA ILE A 236 -13.08 1.15 13.37
C ILE A 236 -13.99 0.99 12.14
N LEU A 237 -13.63 1.64 11.03
CA LEU A 237 -14.39 1.59 9.79
C LEU A 237 -14.48 0.17 9.21
N VAL A 238 -13.37 -0.59 9.20
CA VAL A 238 -13.35 -1.98 8.68
C VAL A 238 -14.26 -2.89 9.50
N ILE A 239 -14.25 -2.78 10.83
CA ILE A 239 -15.14 -3.58 11.69
C ILE A 239 -16.60 -3.17 11.46
N ALA A 240 -16.89 -1.87 11.40
CA ALA A 240 -18.25 -1.38 11.14
C ALA A 240 -18.76 -1.83 9.76
N LEU A 241 -17.93 -1.75 8.72
CA LEU A 241 -18.25 -2.26 7.38
C LEU A 241 -18.54 -3.77 7.40
N TYR A 242 -17.69 -4.56 8.08
CA TYR A 242 -17.89 -6.01 8.16
C TYR A 242 -19.22 -6.36 8.81
N MET A 243 -19.52 -5.72 9.93
CA MET A 243 -20.80 -5.91 10.64
C MET A 243 -22.00 -5.46 9.79
N GLY A 244 -21.89 -4.28 9.18
CA GLY A 244 -22.96 -3.72 8.34
C GLY A 244 -23.24 -4.61 7.10
N ILE A 245 -22.22 -5.08 6.42
CA ILE A 245 -22.35 -5.98 5.26
C ILE A 245 -23.00 -7.32 5.69
N GLU A 246 -22.57 -7.93 6.79
CA GLU A 246 -23.16 -9.18 7.27
C GLU A 246 -24.64 -9.01 7.63
N VAL A 247 -25.00 -7.91 8.31
CA VAL A 247 -26.40 -7.61 8.63
C VAL A 247 -27.22 -7.40 7.37
N LEU A 248 -26.74 -6.57 6.45
CA LEU A 248 -27.40 -6.26 5.18
C LEU A 248 -27.68 -7.52 4.37
N PHE A 249 -26.69 -8.39 4.22
CA PHE A 249 -26.84 -9.65 3.46
C PHE A 249 -27.77 -10.63 4.16
N ASN A 250 -27.82 -10.66 5.50
CA ASN A 250 -28.78 -11.49 6.22
C ASN A 250 -30.21 -10.98 6.03
N ILE A 251 -30.44 -9.65 6.04
CA ILE A 251 -31.75 -9.04 5.77
C ILE A 251 -32.19 -9.35 4.33
N ILE A 252 -31.34 -9.07 3.33
CA ILE A 252 -31.65 -9.29 1.90
C ILE A 252 -31.99 -10.75 1.61
N ARG A 253 -31.37 -11.70 2.33
CA ARG A 253 -31.57 -13.14 2.14
C ARG A 253 -32.61 -13.76 3.06
N ASN A 254 -33.36 -12.96 3.79
CA ASN A 254 -34.34 -13.41 4.79
C ASN A 254 -33.76 -14.42 5.81
N LYS A 255 -32.45 -14.28 6.13
CA LYS A 255 -31.80 -15.10 7.16
C LYS A 255 -31.90 -14.44 8.52
N LYS A 256 -31.99 -15.27 9.57
CA LYS A 256 -31.95 -14.75 10.94
C LYS A 256 -30.62 -14.06 11.22
N ILE A 257 -30.71 -12.83 11.74
CA ILE A 257 -29.54 -12.09 12.19
C ILE A 257 -29.00 -12.77 13.45
N ASP A 258 -27.71 -13.08 13.46
CA ASP A 258 -27.04 -13.60 14.66
C ASP A 258 -26.87 -12.44 15.68
N LYS A 259 -27.87 -12.30 16.58
CA LYS A 259 -27.89 -11.27 17.60
C LYS A 259 -26.64 -11.27 18.48
N LYS A 260 -26.11 -12.47 18.82
CA LYS A 260 -24.88 -12.58 19.63
C LYS A 260 -23.66 -12.04 18.88
N PHE A 261 -23.56 -12.29 17.58
CA PHE A 261 -22.50 -11.74 16.74
C PHE A 261 -22.59 -10.21 16.65
N LEU A 262 -23.78 -9.68 16.47
CA LEU A 262 -24.03 -8.24 16.41
C LEU A 262 -23.68 -7.55 17.74
N ILE A 263 -24.08 -8.13 18.87
CA ILE A 263 -23.73 -7.63 20.20
C ILE A 263 -22.20 -7.60 20.38
N ILE A 264 -21.49 -8.67 20.03
CA ILE A 264 -20.02 -8.72 20.11
C ILE A 264 -19.37 -7.58 19.30
N GLY A 265 -19.86 -7.36 18.08
CA GLY A 265 -19.33 -6.31 17.22
C GLY A 265 -19.60 -4.90 17.78
N ILE A 266 -20.81 -4.60 18.18
CA ILE A 266 -21.20 -3.30 18.75
C ILE A 266 -20.45 -3.05 20.07
N THR A 267 -20.46 -4.05 20.99
CA THR A 267 -19.75 -3.93 22.26
C THR A 267 -18.24 -3.76 22.04
N GLY A 268 -17.66 -4.52 21.09
CA GLY A 268 -16.25 -4.38 20.72
C GLY A 268 -15.93 -2.99 20.18
N LEU A 269 -16.73 -2.44 19.27
CA LEU A 269 -16.56 -1.07 18.76
C LEU A 269 -16.71 -0.03 19.88
N ALA A 270 -17.71 -0.19 20.76
CA ALA A 270 -17.90 0.71 21.90
C ALA A 270 -16.70 0.70 22.85
N ILE A 271 -16.15 -0.49 23.14
CA ILE A 271 -14.92 -0.63 23.96
C ILE A 271 -13.75 0.08 23.28
N VAL A 272 -13.56 -0.12 21.97
CA VAL A 272 -12.49 0.55 21.21
C VAL A 272 -12.62 2.07 21.32
N ILE A 273 -13.81 2.60 21.12
CA ILE A 273 -14.08 4.05 21.21
C ILE A 273 -13.82 4.56 22.63
N LEU A 274 -14.30 3.87 23.66
CA LEU A 274 -14.10 4.24 25.06
C LEU A 274 -12.63 4.22 25.45
N VAL A 275 -11.89 3.19 25.03
CA VAL A 275 -10.44 3.07 25.29
C VAL A 275 -9.67 4.18 24.59
N VAL A 276 -10.03 4.52 23.34
CA VAL A 276 -9.42 5.63 22.60
C VAL A 276 -9.66 6.98 23.27
N ILE A 277 -10.86 7.21 23.76
CA ILE A 277 -11.23 8.47 24.47
C ILE A 277 -10.56 8.51 25.86
N GLY A 278 -10.65 7.41 26.63
CA GLY A 278 -10.24 7.38 28.04
C GLY A 278 -8.72 7.37 28.26
N PHE A 279 -7.99 6.62 27.43
CA PHE A 279 -6.54 6.52 27.58
C PHE A 279 -5.73 7.47 26.69
N GLY A 280 -6.43 8.28 25.87
CA GLY A 280 -5.78 9.21 24.95
C GLY A 280 -4.91 8.47 23.93
N SER A 281 -5.45 8.17 22.75
CA SER A 281 -4.62 7.54 21.72
C SER A 281 -3.41 8.43 21.38
N THR A 282 -2.28 7.80 21.05
CA THR A 282 -1.10 8.49 20.50
C THR A 282 -1.47 9.50 19.41
N THR A 283 -2.51 9.18 18.62
CA THR A 283 -3.06 10.06 17.59
C THR A 283 -3.64 11.35 18.16
N ILE A 284 -4.35 11.27 19.30
CA ILE A 284 -4.94 12.44 19.97
C ILE A 284 -3.85 13.27 20.65
N GLN A 285 -2.92 12.62 21.35
CA GLN A 285 -1.78 13.27 21.99
C GLN A 285 -0.94 14.05 20.97
N ARG A 286 -0.64 13.42 19.82
CA ARG A 286 0.08 14.09 18.73
C ARG A 286 -0.67 15.30 18.18
N ARG A 287 -1.99 15.18 18.00
CA ARG A 287 -2.81 16.32 17.54
C ARG A 287 -2.76 17.49 18.51
N LYS A 288 -2.76 17.21 19.82
CA LYS A 288 -2.61 18.26 20.84
C LYS A 288 -1.23 18.91 20.76
N HIS A 289 -0.18 18.10 20.75
CA HIS A 289 1.21 18.59 20.62
C HIS A 289 1.45 19.42 19.36
N LEU A 290 0.91 19.00 18.19
CA LEU A 290 0.99 19.81 16.98
C LEU A 290 0.24 21.14 17.06
N LYS A 291 -0.88 21.18 17.79
CA LYS A 291 -1.59 22.44 18.04
C LYS A 291 -0.83 23.37 18.99
N ASP A 292 -0.20 22.80 20.01
CA ASP A 292 0.61 23.56 20.96
C ASP A 292 1.81 24.20 20.22
N ILE A 293 2.51 23.46 19.37
CA ILE A 293 3.58 24.00 18.51
C ILE A 293 3.04 25.07 17.54
N GLU A 294 1.86 24.87 16.95
CA GLU A 294 1.24 25.83 16.03
C GLU A 294 0.93 27.16 16.76
N SER A 295 0.45 27.10 18.02
CA SER A 295 0.22 28.29 18.84
C SER A 295 1.51 29.02 19.17
N ASP A 296 2.55 28.30 19.57
CA ASP A 296 3.86 28.88 19.91
C ASP A 296 4.51 29.58 18.70
N ILE A 297 4.44 28.98 17.50
CA ILE A 297 4.95 29.58 16.26
C ILE A 297 4.18 30.85 15.87
N ILE A 298 2.86 30.86 16.08
CA ILE A 298 2.04 32.07 15.79
C ILE A 298 2.38 33.21 16.74
N ASP A 299 2.65 32.91 18.01
CA ASP A 299 3.02 33.90 19.01
C ASP A 299 4.45 34.50 18.77
N GLU A 300 5.37 33.67 18.24
CA GLU A 300 6.73 34.13 17.89
C GLU A 300 6.81 34.88 16.54
N SER A 301 5.95 34.52 15.57
CA SER A 301 5.90 35.17 14.27
C SER A 301 4.93 36.35 14.27
N SER A 302 5.38 37.52 14.67
CA SER A 302 4.68 38.82 14.48
C SER A 302 4.52 39.23 13.00
N GLN A 303 4.82 38.33 12.05
CA GLN A 303 4.56 38.52 10.63
C GLN A 303 3.21 37.92 10.23
N GLU A 304 2.29 38.77 9.96
CA GLU A 304 0.86 38.55 9.64
C GLU A 304 0.54 37.55 8.54
N ASN A 305 1.51 36.88 7.88
CA ASN A 305 1.31 36.09 6.68
C ASN A 305 2.22 34.86 6.49
N ALA A 306 2.84 34.29 7.52
CA ALA A 306 3.70 33.12 7.32
C ALA A 306 2.89 31.81 7.27
N HIS A 307 2.23 31.53 6.15
CA HIS A 307 1.54 30.25 5.91
C HIS A 307 2.50 29.08 5.63
N ILE A 308 3.78 29.37 5.37
CA ILE A 308 4.81 28.36 5.12
C ILE A 308 6.05 28.73 5.93
N THR A 309 6.55 27.81 6.74
CA THR A 309 7.72 27.99 7.61
C THR A 309 8.75 26.88 7.38
N GLY A 310 9.91 26.97 8.03
CA GLY A 310 10.94 25.93 7.99
C GLY A 310 11.78 25.92 6.72
N SER A 311 12.15 24.72 6.27
CA SER A 311 13.07 24.52 5.14
C SER A 311 12.57 25.13 3.84
N THR A 312 11.26 25.08 3.60
CA THR A 312 10.65 25.62 2.38
C THR A 312 10.71 27.15 2.36
N LEU A 313 10.51 27.82 3.51
CA LEU A 313 10.69 29.28 3.63
C LEU A 313 12.14 29.67 3.33
N ARG A 314 13.09 28.97 3.93
CA ARG A 314 14.51 29.20 3.70
C ARG A 314 14.91 29.09 2.22
N ILE A 315 14.38 28.09 1.52
CA ILE A 315 14.62 27.91 0.09
C ILE A 315 14.03 29.09 -0.71
N LYS A 316 12.84 29.60 -0.34
CA LYS A 316 12.25 30.77 -0.97
C LYS A 316 13.16 32.00 -0.79
N GLU A 317 13.61 32.27 0.42
CA GLU A 317 14.53 33.38 0.72
C GLU A 317 15.84 33.28 -0.09
N GLN A 318 16.42 32.09 -0.18
CA GLN A 318 17.60 31.83 -1.00
C GLN A 318 17.36 32.08 -2.50
N ILE A 319 16.14 31.80 -3.01
CA ILE A 319 15.75 32.08 -4.40
C ILE A 319 15.67 33.64 -4.60
N GLU A 320 15.01 34.33 -3.68
CA GLU A 320 14.84 35.79 -3.75
C GLU A 320 16.18 36.55 -3.65
N ASN A 321 17.10 36.03 -2.84
CA ASN A 321 18.43 36.61 -2.65
C ASN A 321 19.46 36.18 -3.71
N ASN A 322 19.06 35.32 -4.70
CA ASN A 322 19.97 34.71 -5.68
C ASN A 322 21.12 33.91 -5.06
N GLU A 323 20.87 33.27 -3.91
CA GLU A 323 21.85 32.45 -3.17
C GLU A 323 21.86 30.99 -3.62
N ILE A 324 20.94 30.58 -4.49
CA ILE A 324 20.86 29.20 -5.00
C ILE A 324 22.02 28.93 -5.96
N VAL A 325 22.84 27.94 -5.64
CA VAL A 325 23.97 27.51 -6.48
C VAL A 325 23.44 27.15 -7.88
N GLU A 326 24.15 27.65 -8.90
CA GLU A 326 23.84 27.38 -10.30
C GLU A 326 23.76 25.87 -10.56
N GLY A 327 22.69 25.41 -11.23
CA GLY A 327 22.45 23.99 -11.51
C GLY A 327 21.81 23.19 -10.36
N TYR A 328 21.64 23.77 -9.17
CA TYR A 328 20.98 23.11 -8.05
C TYR A 328 19.47 22.98 -8.26
N MET A 329 18.84 23.98 -8.83
CA MET A 329 17.41 24.02 -9.17
C MET A 329 17.22 24.51 -10.61
N SER A 330 16.24 23.94 -11.29
CA SER A 330 15.75 24.49 -12.56
C SER A 330 14.90 25.73 -12.32
N GLU A 331 14.79 26.61 -13.33
CA GLU A 331 13.91 27.79 -13.26
C GLU A 331 12.44 27.41 -13.02
N SER A 332 11.98 26.27 -13.58
CA SER A 332 10.63 25.77 -13.30
C SER A 332 10.42 25.39 -11.83
N GLN A 333 11.44 24.87 -11.17
CA GLN A 333 11.39 24.56 -9.73
C GLN A 333 11.39 25.83 -8.89
N LYS A 334 12.27 26.79 -9.19
CA LYS A 334 12.29 28.09 -8.50
C LYS A 334 10.94 28.78 -8.59
N GLN A 335 10.40 28.90 -9.82
CA GLN A 335 9.09 29.48 -10.05
C GLN A 335 7.98 28.72 -9.30
N SER A 336 8.07 27.37 -9.19
CA SER A 336 7.08 26.57 -8.50
C SER A 336 7.11 26.73 -6.99
N ILE A 337 8.28 27.05 -6.41
CA ILE A 337 8.39 27.45 -5.01
C ILE A 337 7.70 28.82 -4.80
N MET A 338 7.95 29.80 -5.68
CA MET A 338 7.29 31.10 -5.60
C MET A 338 5.76 30.99 -5.75
N ASP A 339 5.30 30.17 -6.71
CA ASP A 339 3.87 29.89 -6.90
C ASP A 339 3.27 29.20 -5.67
N LEU A 340 3.99 28.26 -5.03
CA LEU A 340 3.57 27.62 -3.79
C LEU A 340 3.25 28.67 -2.71
N TYR A 341 4.15 29.64 -2.50
CA TYR A 341 3.93 30.71 -1.51
C TYR A 341 2.72 31.55 -1.83
N ASN A 342 2.63 32.03 -3.08
CA ASN A 342 1.54 32.90 -3.51
C ASN A 342 0.17 32.19 -3.38
N ILE A 343 0.10 30.90 -3.78
CA ILE A 343 -1.13 30.13 -3.71
C ILE A 343 -1.47 29.75 -2.27
N ALA A 344 -0.47 29.35 -1.46
CA ALA A 344 -0.69 28.99 -0.07
C ALA A 344 -1.19 30.19 0.75
N ASN A 345 -0.63 31.38 0.54
CA ASN A 345 -1.10 32.63 1.17
C ASN A 345 -2.53 32.98 0.73
N LYS A 346 -2.81 32.89 -0.58
CA LYS A 346 -4.16 33.15 -1.11
C LYS A 346 -5.22 32.19 -0.56
N LEU A 347 -4.86 30.90 -0.40
CA LEU A 347 -5.76 29.86 0.10
C LEU A 347 -5.73 29.73 1.64
N GLN A 348 -4.92 30.54 2.34
CA GLN A 348 -4.72 30.45 3.79
C GLN A 348 -4.37 29.04 4.26
N VAL A 349 -3.47 28.37 3.53
CA VAL A 349 -3.01 27.01 3.85
C VAL A 349 -2.28 27.04 5.19
N LYS A 350 -2.64 26.15 6.10
CA LYS A 350 -1.98 26.07 7.42
C LYS A 350 -0.54 25.58 7.31
N ASN A 351 0.35 26.12 8.15
CA ASN A 351 1.76 25.72 8.21
C ASN A 351 1.98 24.22 8.39
N ASN A 352 1.13 23.55 9.16
CA ASN A 352 1.22 22.12 9.43
C ASN A 352 0.54 21.24 8.36
N ASP A 353 -0.08 21.84 7.33
CA ASP A 353 -0.69 21.08 6.22
C ASP A 353 0.33 20.82 5.10
N GLN A 354 1.37 20.03 5.43
CA GLN A 354 2.40 19.63 4.47
C GLN A 354 1.83 19.03 3.18
N ARG A 355 0.75 18.25 3.26
CA ARG A 355 0.17 17.59 2.08
C ARG A 355 -0.42 18.56 1.09
N MET A 356 -1.08 19.62 1.57
CA MET A 356 -1.58 20.68 0.70
C MET A 356 -0.42 21.45 0.07
N GLN A 357 0.62 21.75 0.83
CA GLN A 357 1.84 22.41 0.30
C GLN A 357 2.52 21.55 -0.78
N GLN A 358 2.70 20.25 -0.52
CA GLN A 358 3.23 19.28 -1.48
C GLN A 358 2.37 19.22 -2.74
N LEU A 359 1.04 19.21 -2.61
CA LEU A 359 0.12 19.19 -3.76
C LEU A 359 0.25 20.45 -4.59
N ILE A 360 0.23 21.63 -3.97
CA ILE A 360 0.36 22.92 -4.66
C ILE A 360 1.69 22.98 -5.41
N TYR A 361 2.81 22.62 -4.76
CA TYR A 361 4.12 22.62 -5.40
C TYR A 361 4.17 21.70 -6.62
N ASN A 362 3.69 20.46 -6.50
CA ASN A 362 3.75 19.50 -7.58
C ASN A 362 2.85 19.90 -8.78
N LEU A 363 1.70 20.50 -8.52
CA LEU A 363 0.84 21.06 -9.57
C LEU A 363 1.49 22.29 -10.24
N ALA A 364 2.11 23.17 -9.47
CA ALA A 364 2.85 24.29 -9.99
C ALA A 364 4.03 23.84 -10.85
N LEU A 365 4.75 22.78 -10.44
CA LEU A 365 5.88 22.22 -11.19
C LEU A 365 5.42 21.72 -12.58
N VAL A 366 4.32 20.96 -12.64
CA VAL A 366 3.74 20.50 -13.93
C VAL A 366 3.38 21.70 -14.82
N LYS A 367 2.77 22.73 -14.25
CA LYS A 367 2.38 23.96 -14.98
C LYS A 367 3.61 24.71 -15.52
N ASN A 368 4.65 24.90 -14.69
CA ASN A 368 5.78 25.74 -15.03
C ASN A 368 6.76 25.07 -16.00
N GLN A 369 6.78 23.75 -16.08
CA GLN A 369 7.57 23.02 -17.06
C GLN A 369 7.06 23.18 -18.49
N LYS A 370 5.78 23.56 -18.69
CA LYS A 370 5.16 23.86 -20.01
C LYS A 370 5.37 22.77 -21.07
N ASN A 371 5.55 21.53 -20.69
CA ASN A 371 5.83 20.42 -21.60
C ASN A 371 4.74 19.35 -21.49
N ILE A 372 3.93 19.21 -22.54
CA ILE A 372 2.82 18.25 -22.57
C ILE A 372 3.29 16.79 -22.43
N LEU A 373 4.51 16.45 -22.85
CA LEU A 373 5.05 15.11 -22.70
C LEU A 373 5.20 14.71 -21.24
N LEU A 374 5.41 15.70 -20.35
CA LEU A 374 5.50 15.45 -18.91
C LEU A 374 4.12 15.17 -18.29
N ILE A 375 3.07 15.73 -18.84
CA ILE A 375 1.70 15.38 -18.45
C ILE A 375 1.40 13.94 -18.87
N LEU A 376 1.88 13.51 -20.05
CA LEU A 376 1.65 12.15 -20.54
C LEU A 376 2.54 11.10 -19.86
N PHE A 377 3.83 11.39 -19.69
CA PHE A 377 4.83 10.42 -19.22
C PHE A 377 5.39 10.71 -17.83
N GLY A 378 5.06 11.84 -17.24
CA GLY A 378 5.38 12.22 -15.86
C GLY A 378 6.68 13.01 -15.68
N ASN A 379 6.76 13.70 -14.54
CA ASN A 379 7.91 14.51 -14.14
C ASN A 379 9.05 13.69 -13.52
N GLY A 380 8.78 12.47 -13.07
CA GLY A 380 9.68 11.66 -12.26
C GLY A 380 9.60 11.96 -10.77
N TYR A 381 9.76 10.94 -9.95
CA TYR A 381 9.72 11.04 -8.48
C TYR A 381 10.91 11.80 -7.92
N VAL A 382 12.05 11.64 -8.54
CA VAL A 382 13.33 12.18 -8.08
C VAL A 382 13.49 13.68 -8.40
N ALA A 383 12.56 14.23 -9.20
CA ALA A 383 12.51 15.65 -9.51
C ALA A 383 12.04 16.54 -8.35
N ASN A 384 11.50 15.93 -7.29
CA ASN A 384 10.93 16.66 -6.16
C ASN A 384 11.93 16.80 -5.00
N PHE A 385 11.81 17.88 -4.23
CA PHE A 385 12.48 17.99 -2.94
C PHE A 385 11.95 16.97 -1.95
N SER A 386 12.79 16.49 -1.02
CA SER A 386 12.39 15.49 -0.03
C SER A 386 11.17 15.94 0.79
N GLU A 387 11.11 17.22 1.17
CA GLU A 387 10.01 17.81 1.93
C GLU A 387 8.75 18.02 1.09
N LEU A 388 8.91 18.16 -0.23
CA LEU A 388 7.83 18.41 -1.18
C LEU A 388 7.45 17.18 -2.01
N VAL A 389 7.98 16.01 -1.67
CA VAL A 389 7.51 14.74 -2.24
C VAL A 389 6.08 14.49 -1.80
N LEU A 390 5.18 14.39 -2.76
CA LEU A 390 3.75 14.26 -2.50
C LEU A 390 3.40 12.91 -1.87
N GLU A 391 2.92 12.95 -0.62
CA GLU A 391 2.51 11.74 0.11
C GLU A 391 1.19 11.15 -0.39
N MET A 392 0.34 11.92 -1.08
CA MET A 392 -0.91 11.46 -1.67
C MET A 392 -0.61 10.57 -2.87
N GLU A 393 -0.45 9.27 -2.65
CA GLU A 393 0.20 8.31 -3.55
C GLU A 393 -0.43 8.24 -4.95
N LEU A 394 -1.77 8.22 -5.08
CA LEU A 394 -2.40 8.17 -6.41
C LEU A 394 -2.16 9.44 -7.21
N ILE A 395 -2.24 10.60 -6.56
CA ILE A 395 -1.99 11.89 -7.20
C ILE A 395 -0.49 12.00 -7.52
N SER A 396 0.36 11.62 -6.59
CA SER A 396 1.80 11.55 -6.79
C SER A 396 2.17 10.69 -8.00
N MET A 397 1.55 9.51 -8.12
CA MET A 397 1.77 8.64 -9.27
C MET A 397 1.29 9.28 -10.58
N LEU A 398 0.14 9.94 -10.57
CA LEU A 398 -0.38 10.63 -11.77
C LEU A 398 0.57 11.74 -12.23
N LEU A 399 1.13 12.53 -11.31
CA LEU A 399 2.03 13.63 -11.65
C LEU A 399 3.44 13.14 -12.00
N ASN A 400 3.96 12.15 -11.28
CA ASN A 400 5.33 11.69 -11.47
C ASN A 400 5.51 10.65 -12.59
N PHE A 401 4.49 9.81 -12.87
CA PHE A 401 4.51 8.88 -14.00
C PHE A 401 3.62 9.31 -15.17
N GLY A 402 2.86 10.39 -15.02
CA GLY A 402 1.96 10.90 -16.03
C GLY A 402 0.74 10.02 -16.27
N ILE A 403 -0.12 10.45 -17.17
CA ILE A 403 -1.37 9.76 -17.50
C ILE A 403 -1.12 8.34 -18.00
N VAL A 404 -0.11 8.15 -18.87
CA VAL A 404 0.22 6.84 -19.45
C VAL A 404 0.73 5.89 -18.38
N GLY A 405 1.67 6.31 -17.53
CA GLY A 405 2.18 5.48 -16.44
C GLY A 405 1.11 5.16 -15.41
N PHE A 406 0.30 6.15 -15.04
CA PHE A 406 -0.85 5.93 -14.15
C PHE A 406 -1.82 4.89 -14.72
N ALA A 407 -2.16 4.98 -16.00
CA ALA A 407 -3.03 4.01 -16.67
C ALA A 407 -2.40 2.60 -16.70
N LEU A 408 -1.09 2.49 -16.94
CA LEU A 408 -0.39 1.20 -16.97
C LEU A 408 -0.33 0.54 -15.59
N TYR A 409 -0.04 1.29 -14.54
CA TYR A 409 0.18 0.72 -13.20
C TYR A 409 -1.10 0.64 -12.38
N MET A 410 -1.98 1.65 -12.41
CA MET A 410 -3.24 1.67 -11.65
C MET A 410 -4.42 1.14 -12.45
N GLY A 411 -4.40 1.28 -13.79
CA GLY A 411 -5.49 0.84 -14.66
C GLY A 411 -5.97 -0.60 -14.42
N PRO A 412 -5.10 -1.60 -14.27
CA PRO A 412 -5.52 -2.97 -13.95
C PRO A 412 -6.33 -3.08 -12.65
N PHE A 413 -5.94 -2.37 -11.58
CA PHE A 413 -6.66 -2.39 -10.30
C PHE A 413 -7.97 -1.61 -10.36
N ILE A 414 -7.97 -0.47 -11.06
CA ILE A 414 -9.17 0.31 -11.35
C ILE A 414 -10.16 -0.53 -12.16
N ALA A 415 -9.68 -1.24 -13.19
CA ALA A 415 -10.51 -2.14 -13.98
C ALA A 415 -11.12 -3.27 -13.13
N ILE A 416 -10.35 -3.87 -12.20
CA ILE A 416 -10.84 -4.88 -11.27
C ILE A 416 -11.90 -4.27 -10.33
N LEU A 417 -11.69 -3.05 -9.82
CA LEU A 417 -12.63 -2.36 -8.95
C LEU A 417 -13.97 -2.12 -9.65
N PHE A 418 -13.96 -1.55 -10.87
CA PHE A 418 -15.18 -1.28 -11.64
C PHE A 418 -15.83 -2.57 -12.14
N ALA A 419 -15.05 -3.55 -12.60
CA ALA A 419 -15.58 -4.87 -12.93
C ALA A 419 -16.25 -5.51 -11.72
N GLY A 420 -15.61 -5.44 -10.53
CA GLY A 420 -16.19 -5.89 -9.28
C GLY A 420 -17.54 -5.23 -8.99
N LEU A 421 -17.64 -3.92 -9.15
CA LEU A 421 -18.92 -3.21 -8.96
C LEU A 421 -19.98 -3.67 -9.96
N TYR A 422 -19.62 -3.74 -11.25
CA TYR A 422 -20.52 -4.22 -12.30
C TYR A 422 -21.04 -5.64 -12.03
N TYR A 423 -20.16 -6.57 -11.69
CA TYR A 423 -20.57 -7.95 -11.36
C TYR A 423 -21.39 -7.99 -10.08
N GLY A 424 -21.08 -7.17 -9.07
CA GLY A 424 -21.85 -7.01 -7.86
C GLY A 424 -23.31 -6.62 -8.12
N ILE A 425 -23.52 -5.65 -9.00
CA ILE A 425 -24.85 -5.18 -9.40
C ILE A 425 -25.57 -6.24 -10.25
N LYS A 426 -24.88 -6.79 -11.27
CA LYS A 426 -25.44 -7.77 -12.21
C LYS A 426 -25.88 -9.05 -11.51
N TYR A 427 -25.07 -9.58 -10.60
CA TYR A 427 -25.31 -10.83 -9.88
C TYR A 427 -25.78 -10.63 -8.43
N ARG A 428 -26.42 -9.50 -8.12
CA ARG A 428 -26.85 -9.09 -6.75
C ARG A 428 -27.64 -10.16 -5.98
N LYS A 429 -28.35 -11.05 -6.69
CA LYS A 429 -29.12 -12.15 -6.06
C LYS A 429 -28.23 -13.31 -5.58
N VAL A 430 -27.05 -13.49 -6.14
CA VAL A 430 -26.16 -14.63 -5.92
C VAL A 430 -24.91 -14.26 -5.10
N ILE A 431 -24.40 -13.03 -5.22
CA ILE A 431 -23.19 -12.57 -4.50
C ILE A 431 -23.34 -12.74 -2.99
N ASP A 432 -22.23 -13.10 -2.34
CA ASP A 432 -22.16 -13.26 -0.88
C ASP A 432 -21.51 -12.04 -0.19
N SER A 433 -21.63 -11.98 1.14
CA SER A 433 -21.01 -10.92 1.94
C SER A 433 -19.48 -10.89 1.81
N GLN A 434 -18.84 -12.03 1.54
CA GLN A 434 -17.41 -12.12 1.30
C GLN A 434 -17.00 -11.36 0.03
N TYR A 435 -17.79 -11.49 -1.04
CA TYR A 435 -17.56 -10.72 -2.27
C TYR A 435 -17.60 -9.21 -2.02
N ALA A 436 -18.67 -8.74 -1.39
CA ALA A 436 -18.83 -7.33 -1.08
C ALA A 436 -17.67 -6.81 -0.23
N PHE A 437 -17.27 -7.58 0.77
CA PHE A 437 -16.19 -7.19 1.67
C PHE A 437 -14.83 -7.14 0.96
N LEU A 438 -14.52 -8.09 0.07
CA LEU A 438 -13.31 -8.04 -0.77
C LEU A 438 -13.32 -6.82 -1.71
N TRP A 439 -14.47 -6.47 -2.29
CA TRP A 439 -14.60 -5.28 -3.13
C TRP A 439 -14.34 -4.00 -2.32
N PHE A 440 -14.92 -3.89 -1.12
CA PHE A 440 -14.61 -2.79 -0.20
C PHE A 440 -13.14 -2.77 0.23
N GLY A 441 -12.49 -3.93 0.33
CA GLY A 441 -11.06 -4.01 0.61
C GLY A 441 -10.21 -3.37 -0.49
N LEU A 442 -10.55 -3.60 -1.76
CA LEU A 442 -9.88 -2.95 -2.87
C LEU A 442 -10.19 -1.44 -2.90
N ALA A 443 -11.45 -1.04 -2.67
CA ALA A 443 -11.83 0.38 -2.55
C ALA A 443 -11.09 1.08 -1.39
N MET A 444 -10.93 0.40 -0.25
CA MET A 444 -10.17 0.90 0.90
C MET A 444 -8.68 1.10 0.55
N ALA A 445 -8.08 0.23 -0.25
CA ALA A 445 -6.69 0.41 -0.70
C ALA A 445 -6.53 1.73 -1.48
N PHE A 446 -7.47 2.04 -2.37
CA PHE A 446 -7.50 3.34 -3.08
C PHE A 446 -7.72 4.51 -2.12
N ALA A 447 -8.64 4.40 -1.17
CA ALA A 447 -8.88 5.44 -0.17
C ALA A 447 -7.64 5.70 0.71
N LEU A 448 -6.98 4.64 1.19
CA LEU A 448 -5.77 4.75 1.98
C LEU A 448 -4.63 5.40 1.18
N SER A 449 -4.47 5.07 -0.10
CA SER A 449 -3.43 5.66 -0.95
C SER A 449 -3.66 7.15 -1.23
N LEU A 450 -4.92 7.60 -1.24
CA LEU A 450 -5.25 9.03 -1.31
C LEU A 450 -5.00 9.76 0.01
N LEU A 451 -5.31 9.12 1.15
CA LEU A 451 -5.33 9.78 2.45
C LEU A 451 -4.03 9.63 3.25
N SER A 452 -3.38 8.47 3.22
CA SER A 452 -2.22 8.20 4.07
C SER A 452 -0.91 7.96 3.32
N GLY A 453 -0.98 7.68 2.01
CA GLY A 453 0.17 7.29 1.21
C GLY A 453 0.75 5.91 1.59
N TYR A 454 1.82 5.50 0.92
CA TYR A 454 2.58 4.25 1.18
C TYR A 454 1.75 2.96 1.16
N THR A 455 0.67 2.92 0.37
CA THR A 455 -0.23 1.77 0.27
C THR A 455 0.10 0.89 -0.94
N PHE A 456 0.15 1.46 -2.14
CA PHE A 456 0.57 0.76 -3.36
C PHE A 456 2.10 0.76 -3.53
N PHE A 457 2.78 1.80 -3.07
CA PHE A 457 4.24 1.90 -3.15
C PHE A 457 4.94 0.93 -2.20
N ASN A 458 4.36 0.64 -1.05
CA ASN A 458 4.94 -0.31 -0.12
C ASN A 458 4.75 -1.75 -0.63
N LEU A 459 5.86 -2.45 -0.89
CA LEU A 459 5.87 -3.78 -1.48
C LEU A 459 5.11 -4.84 -0.66
N SER A 460 4.98 -4.68 0.65
CA SER A 460 4.24 -5.61 1.52
C SER A 460 2.74 -5.38 1.48
N SER A 461 2.28 -4.13 1.57
CA SER A 461 0.85 -3.81 1.45
C SER A 461 0.34 -4.11 0.03
N MET A 462 1.17 -3.90 -0.99
CA MET A 462 0.87 -4.22 -2.37
C MET A 462 0.57 -5.73 -2.57
N ILE A 463 1.32 -6.63 -1.92
CA ILE A 463 1.05 -8.07 -1.96
C ILE A 463 -0.35 -8.39 -1.42
N ILE A 464 -0.81 -7.68 -0.39
CA ILE A 464 -2.15 -7.85 0.16
C ILE A 464 -3.20 -7.32 -0.81
N ILE A 465 -2.98 -6.17 -1.45
CA ILE A 465 -3.87 -5.60 -2.47
C ILE A 465 -4.01 -6.56 -3.66
N VAL A 466 -2.89 -7.10 -4.14
CA VAL A 466 -2.88 -8.12 -5.21
C VAL A 466 -3.66 -9.36 -4.78
N SER A 467 -3.55 -9.78 -3.51
CA SER A 467 -4.27 -10.92 -2.98
C SER A 467 -5.77 -10.67 -2.86
N ILE A 468 -6.19 -9.47 -2.42
CA ILE A 468 -7.60 -9.04 -2.42
C ILE A 468 -8.14 -9.07 -3.86
N SER A 469 -7.40 -8.48 -4.80
CA SER A 469 -7.75 -8.44 -6.23
C SER A 469 -7.89 -9.85 -6.82
N THR A 470 -6.97 -10.77 -6.48
CA THR A 470 -6.99 -12.17 -6.92
C THR A 470 -8.22 -12.90 -6.37
N ASN A 471 -8.54 -12.74 -5.07
CA ASN A 471 -9.72 -13.30 -4.45
C ASN A 471 -11.01 -12.76 -5.10
N LEU A 472 -11.09 -11.44 -5.34
CA LEU A 472 -12.24 -10.80 -5.98
C LEU A 472 -12.43 -11.30 -7.42
N MET A 473 -11.37 -11.36 -8.21
CA MET A 473 -11.43 -11.88 -9.59
C MET A 473 -11.86 -13.35 -9.64
N LYS A 474 -11.46 -14.17 -8.65
CA LYS A 474 -11.92 -15.54 -8.53
C LYS A 474 -13.43 -15.57 -8.31
N LYS A 475 -13.93 -14.82 -7.33
CA LYS A 475 -15.37 -14.73 -7.02
C LYS A 475 -16.19 -14.25 -8.23
N MET A 476 -15.69 -13.25 -8.98
CA MET A 476 -16.34 -12.82 -10.23
C MET A 476 -16.48 -13.96 -11.26
N LYS A 477 -15.48 -14.84 -11.36
CA LYS A 477 -15.54 -16.00 -12.26
C LYS A 477 -16.54 -17.05 -11.79
N GLU A 478 -16.59 -17.33 -10.48
CA GLU A 478 -17.54 -18.27 -9.89
C GLU A 478 -19.00 -17.88 -10.15
N TYR A 479 -19.32 -16.58 -10.14
CA TYR A 479 -20.69 -16.11 -10.43
C TYR A 479 -21.04 -16.06 -11.92
N LYS A 480 -20.04 -16.11 -12.80
CA LYS A 480 -20.24 -16.17 -14.26
C LYS A 480 -20.44 -17.61 -14.77
N SER A 481 -19.89 -18.62 -14.07
CA SER A 481 -20.03 -20.04 -14.39
C SER A 481 -21.40 -20.57 -13.99
#